data_8ebeb6fa44c3c81b3282645820266751
#
_entry.id   8ebeb6fa44c3c81b3282645820266751
#
_cell.length_a   1.000
_cell.length_b   1.000
_cell.length_c   1.000
_cell.angle_alpha   90.00
_cell.angle_beta   90.00
_cell.angle_gamma   90.00
#
_symmetry.space_group_name_H-M   'P 1'
#
loop_
_entity.id
_entity.type
_entity.pdbx_description
1 polymer ?
#
loop_
_entity_poly.entity_id
_entity_poly.type
_entity_poly.pdbx_seq_one_letter_code
_entity_poly.pdbx_strand_id
1 'polypeptide(L)'
;MNRENIVKSFALMTWLSLAHVQARGPASPQNPFPASRRPEKLQVLQRSSATDAARYLAGLPVAPESPLTTLTRDPRWIAYASAMDASFANLDQRQLNNIRTWRAEFLAPATIVSRTCLYFFSGPDFLYPDTLYPDCTTYVLVSLEPVNPIPELLSVPPALLQNTLQTIEASLNTLVHFGYFQTQELHGYLQRSQLKGVLPIIFVFLARSGKEILNVDYISLSKEGARAVKISFFDPVTGGRKVLYYFSADLSDDGLKRSQEVLRFCNKLGPANSFLKAASYLLHQNGFNIARNYLLRVSASILQDDSGIPLRYFTPESWTLRFFGSYIGPIDLFKSFYQPDLAHYYNASSPKPLTFGFGYQWDPHEAGVIIATRK
;
A
#
# COMPACT_ATOMS: atom_id res chain seq x y z
N MET A 1 17.75 -1.48 19.65
CA MET A 1 16.43 -1.50 20.32
C MET A 1 15.92 -2.93 20.21
N ASN A 2 15.66 -3.59 21.32
CA ASN A 2 15.43 -5.05 21.35
C ASN A 2 14.06 -5.40 20.78
N ARG A 3 13.94 -6.51 19.99
CA ARG A 3 12.69 -7.02 19.39
C ARG A 3 11.52 -7.13 20.38
N GLU A 4 11.80 -7.42 21.65
CA GLU A 4 10.77 -7.56 22.70
C GLU A 4 10.03 -6.27 23.08
N ASN A 5 10.62 -5.11 22.91
CA ASN A 5 9.98 -3.83 23.27
C ASN A 5 9.02 -3.31 22.21
N ILE A 6 9.19 -3.74 20.96
CA ILE A 6 8.31 -3.38 19.84
C ILE A 6 7.00 -4.18 19.92
N VAL A 7 7.08 -5.43 20.39
CA VAL A 7 5.95 -6.35 20.47
C VAL A 7 4.95 -5.96 21.58
N LYS A 8 5.41 -5.37 22.68
CA LYS A 8 4.54 -5.03 23.83
C LYS A 8 3.57 -3.86 23.58
N SER A 9 3.80 -3.01 22.58
CA SER A 9 2.88 -1.92 22.21
C SER A 9 1.63 -2.38 21.47
N PHE A 10 1.59 -3.60 20.97
CA PHE A 10 0.44 -4.14 20.21
C PHE A 10 -0.68 -4.76 21.08
N ALA A 11 -0.41 -5.02 22.34
CA ALA A 11 -1.28 -5.91 23.15
C ALA A 11 -2.51 -5.24 23.77
N LEU A 12 -2.70 -3.92 23.62
CA LEU A 12 -3.80 -3.22 24.31
C LEU A 12 -4.53 -2.24 23.40
N MET A 13 -5.35 -2.75 22.51
CA MET A 13 -6.58 -2.07 22.07
C MET A 13 -7.53 -3.06 21.41
N THR A 14 -8.26 -3.77 22.25
CA THR A 14 -9.57 -4.31 21.93
C THR A 14 -10.51 -3.17 21.55
N TRP A 15 -11.22 -3.37 20.48
CA TRP A 15 -12.31 -2.59 19.94
C TRP A 15 -13.24 -2.01 21.02
N LEU A 16 -13.21 -0.72 21.22
CA LEU A 16 -14.31 0.02 21.84
C LEU A 16 -15.02 0.82 20.75
N SER A 17 -16.16 0.30 20.36
CA SER A 17 -17.15 0.92 19.52
C SER A 17 -17.71 2.17 20.21
N LEU A 18 -17.64 3.33 19.56
CA LEU A 18 -18.46 4.47 19.88
C LEU A 18 -19.61 4.56 18.87
N ALA A 19 -20.75 4.07 19.28
CA ALA A 19 -22.02 4.31 18.63
C ALA A 19 -22.55 5.67 19.08
N HIS A 20 -23.04 6.46 18.18
CA HIS A 20 -24.31 7.21 18.17
C HIS A 20 -24.26 8.33 17.13
N VAL A 21 -24.98 8.17 16.02
CA VAL A 21 -25.69 9.29 15.37
C VAL A 21 -26.89 8.74 14.58
N GLN A 22 -28.01 9.40 14.77
CA GLN A 22 -29.35 9.12 14.31
C GLN A 22 -29.54 9.16 12.78
N ALA A 23 -30.47 8.35 12.32
CA ALA A 23 -30.92 8.22 10.94
C ALA A 23 -31.78 9.40 10.46
N ARG A 24 -31.60 9.81 9.20
CA ARG A 24 -32.60 10.51 8.38
C ARG A 24 -32.56 9.95 6.94
N GLY A 25 -33.76 9.81 6.36
CA GLY A 25 -34.10 9.04 5.19
C GLY A 25 -33.60 9.52 3.79
N PRO A 26 -33.96 8.84 2.70
CA PRO A 26 -33.19 8.80 1.45
C PRO A 26 -33.59 9.87 0.42
N ALA A 27 -32.60 10.36 -0.32
CA ALA A 27 -32.78 11.15 -1.55
C ALA A 27 -32.08 10.46 -2.74
N SER A 28 -32.73 10.55 -3.92
CA SER A 28 -32.39 9.88 -5.18
C SER A 28 -30.98 10.20 -5.74
N PRO A 29 -30.36 9.27 -6.48
CA PRO A 29 -28.99 9.43 -6.97
C PRO A 29 -28.96 10.21 -8.29
N GLN A 30 -28.20 11.30 -8.33
CA GLN A 30 -27.72 11.93 -9.56
C GLN A 30 -26.33 11.38 -9.92
N ASN A 31 -26.14 11.09 -11.21
CA ASN A 31 -24.93 10.48 -11.78
C ASN A 31 -23.73 11.44 -11.76
N PRO A 32 -22.60 11.11 -11.11
CA PRO A 32 -21.49 12.04 -10.92
C PRO A 32 -20.35 11.94 -11.93
N PHE A 33 -20.52 11.34 -13.12
CA PHE A 33 -19.43 11.25 -14.07
C PHE A 33 -19.69 12.08 -15.33
N PRO A 34 -18.86 13.09 -15.66
CA PRO A 34 -18.93 13.78 -16.94
C PRO A 34 -18.36 12.92 -18.07
N ALA A 35 -19.00 13.06 -19.26
CA ALA A 35 -18.69 12.35 -20.48
C ALA A 35 -17.23 12.54 -20.96
N SER A 36 -16.72 11.52 -21.66
CA SER A 36 -15.39 11.44 -22.24
C SER A 36 -15.02 12.65 -23.10
N ARG A 37 -13.87 13.30 -22.80
CA ARG A 37 -13.22 14.28 -23.67
C ARG A 37 -12.29 13.58 -24.66
N ARG A 38 -12.23 14.15 -25.90
CA ARG A 38 -11.38 13.74 -27.04
C ARG A 38 -9.89 13.77 -26.69
N PRO A 39 -9.04 13.02 -27.41
CA PRO A 39 -7.60 12.97 -27.13
C PRO A 39 -6.94 14.35 -27.36
N GLU A 40 -6.39 14.90 -26.31
CA GLU A 40 -5.58 16.11 -26.34
C GLU A 40 -4.19 15.82 -26.93
N LYS A 41 -3.71 16.72 -27.79
CA LYS A 41 -2.37 16.69 -28.38
C LYS A 41 -1.30 16.58 -27.29
N LEU A 42 -0.25 15.79 -27.56
CA LEU A 42 0.95 15.69 -26.73
C LEU A 42 1.56 17.09 -26.52
N GLN A 43 1.18 17.76 -25.44
CA GLN A 43 1.97 18.86 -24.90
C GLN A 43 3.14 18.24 -24.15
N VAL A 44 4.33 18.81 -24.32
CA VAL A 44 5.49 18.53 -23.47
C VAL A 44 5.02 18.68 -22.02
N LEU A 45 5.02 17.57 -21.28
CA LEU A 45 4.54 17.51 -19.90
C LEU A 45 5.45 18.40 -19.05
N GLN A 46 5.01 19.63 -18.75
CA GLN A 46 5.60 20.39 -17.66
C GLN A 46 5.42 19.57 -16.38
N ARG A 47 6.49 19.38 -15.60
CA ARG A 47 6.40 18.74 -14.29
C ARG A 47 5.33 19.44 -13.48
N SER A 48 4.35 18.67 -12.99
CA SER A 48 3.28 19.23 -12.17
C SER A 48 3.83 19.64 -10.80
N SER A 49 3.23 20.63 -10.15
CA SER A 49 3.56 21.05 -8.78
C SER A 49 3.50 19.88 -7.78
N ALA A 50 2.64 18.90 -8.04
CA ALA A 50 2.53 17.68 -7.24
C ALA A 50 3.76 16.76 -7.37
N THR A 51 4.37 16.67 -8.57
CA THR A 51 5.64 15.94 -8.76
C THR A 51 6.76 16.59 -7.97
N ASP A 52 6.87 17.92 -8.00
CA ASP A 52 7.91 18.63 -7.26
C ASP A 52 7.69 18.53 -5.74
N ALA A 53 6.45 18.62 -5.28
CA ALA A 53 6.11 18.36 -3.88
C ALA A 53 6.49 16.93 -3.45
N ALA A 54 6.18 15.93 -4.28
CA ALA A 54 6.54 14.53 -4.01
C ALA A 54 8.06 14.34 -3.97
N ARG A 55 8.81 14.95 -4.90
CA ARG A 55 10.27 14.90 -4.92
C ARG A 55 10.88 15.58 -3.69
N TYR A 56 10.38 16.77 -3.33
CA TYR A 56 10.82 17.46 -2.11
C TYR A 56 10.62 16.59 -0.85
N LEU A 57 9.41 16.04 -0.67
CA LEU A 57 9.08 15.15 0.46
C LEU A 57 9.91 13.85 0.44
N ALA A 58 10.32 13.40 -0.73
CA ALA A 58 11.17 12.22 -0.90
C ALA A 58 12.68 12.49 -0.72
N GLY A 59 13.09 13.74 -0.46
CA GLY A 59 14.51 14.12 -0.42
C GLY A 59 15.19 14.05 -1.79
N LEU A 60 14.43 14.25 -2.89
CA LEU A 60 14.94 14.21 -4.26
C LEU A 60 15.03 15.63 -4.84
N PRO A 61 15.97 15.91 -5.77
CA PRO A 61 16.04 17.21 -6.44
C PRO A 61 14.73 17.55 -7.13
N VAL A 62 14.23 18.77 -6.91
CA VAL A 62 13.06 19.32 -7.63
C VAL A 62 13.49 19.91 -8.98
N ALA A 63 12.52 20.29 -9.84
CA ALA A 63 12.84 20.99 -11.09
C ALA A 63 13.56 22.31 -10.82
N PRO A 64 14.52 22.73 -11.64
CA PRO A 64 15.25 23.99 -11.42
C PRO A 64 14.35 25.22 -11.34
N GLU A 65 13.26 25.22 -12.12
CA GLU A 65 12.23 26.27 -12.15
C GLU A 65 11.20 26.17 -11.03
N SER A 66 11.23 25.10 -10.24
CA SER A 66 10.31 24.91 -9.14
C SER A 66 10.52 25.94 -8.03
N PRO A 67 9.46 26.57 -7.52
CA PRO A 67 9.57 27.48 -6.39
C PRO A 67 10.09 26.79 -5.11
N LEU A 68 9.98 25.45 -5.02
CA LEU A 68 10.53 24.65 -3.91
C LEU A 68 12.05 24.59 -3.89
N THR A 69 12.74 25.03 -4.96
CA THR A 69 14.20 25.08 -5.03
C THR A 69 14.82 25.90 -3.89
N THR A 70 14.12 26.91 -3.38
CA THR A 70 14.55 27.69 -2.22
C THR A 70 14.62 26.86 -0.95
N LEU A 71 13.67 25.93 -0.76
CA LEU A 71 13.62 25.05 0.41
C LEU A 71 14.68 23.95 0.36
N THR A 72 15.09 23.50 -0.84
CA THR A 72 16.11 22.44 -0.97
C THR A 72 17.53 22.92 -0.65
N ARG A 73 17.74 24.24 -0.48
CA ARG A 73 19.02 24.84 -0.06
C ARG A 73 19.22 24.84 1.46
N ASP A 74 18.17 24.56 2.23
CA ASP A 74 18.27 24.48 3.69
C ASP A 74 19.20 23.30 4.09
N PRO A 75 20.25 23.52 4.88
CA PRO A 75 21.15 22.45 5.33
C PRO A 75 20.43 21.27 6.00
N ARG A 76 19.30 21.53 6.67
CA ARG A 76 18.48 20.50 7.31
C ARG A 76 17.77 19.62 6.28
N TRP A 77 17.28 20.24 5.17
CA TRP A 77 16.74 19.46 4.08
C TRP A 77 17.80 18.62 3.36
N ILE A 78 19.01 19.17 3.18
CA ILE A 78 20.15 18.44 2.59
C ILE A 78 20.50 17.20 3.43
N ALA A 79 20.55 17.36 4.75
CA ALA A 79 20.80 16.24 5.67
C ALA A 79 19.68 15.18 5.59
N TYR A 80 18.42 15.60 5.59
CA TYR A 80 17.25 14.72 5.37
C TYR A 80 17.35 13.98 4.04
N ALA A 81 17.64 14.68 2.94
CA ALA A 81 17.76 14.09 1.62
C ALA A 81 18.84 13.00 1.58
N SER A 82 20.01 13.26 2.19
CA SER A 82 21.10 12.29 2.30
C SER A 82 20.69 11.04 3.12
N ALA A 83 19.97 11.22 4.23
CA ALA A 83 19.48 10.12 5.04
C ALA A 83 18.45 9.26 4.27
N MET A 84 17.54 9.90 3.54
CA MET A 84 16.57 9.23 2.69
C MET A 84 17.25 8.44 1.57
N ASP A 85 18.26 9.01 0.91
CA ASP A 85 19.03 8.33 -0.15
C ASP A 85 19.71 7.08 0.40
N ALA A 86 20.38 7.18 1.54
CA ALA A 86 21.03 6.04 2.17
C ALA A 86 20.03 4.94 2.55
N SER A 87 18.88 5.32 3.11
CA SER A 87 17.82 4.38 3.51
C SER A 87 17.23 3.63 2.33
N PHE A 88 16.88 4.35 1.24
CA PHE A 88 16.31 3.72 0.05
C PHE A 88 17.35 2.90 -0.74
N ALA A 89 18.61 3.33 -0.80
CA ALA A 89 19.68 2.54 -1.41
C ALA A 89 19.88 1.20 -0.66
N ASN A 90 19.86 1.23 0.67
CA ASN A 90 19.93 0.03 1.50
C ASN A 90 18.75 -0.91 1.24
N LEU A 91 17.52 -0.38 1.23
CA LEU A 91 16.31 -1.15 0.94
C LEU A 91 16.36 -1.79 -0.47
N ASP A 92 16.81 -1.02 -1.46
CA ASP A 92 16.94 -1.49 -2.84
C ASP A 92 17.94 -2.65 -2.93
N GLN A 93 19.11 -2.48 -2.32
CA GLN A 93 20.16 -3.50 -2.32
C GLN A 93 19.74 -4.78 -1.56
N ARG A 94 19.14 -4.64 -0.40
CA ARG A 94 18.82 -5.78 0.48
C ARG A 94 17.57 -6.53 0.06
N GLN A 95 16.61 -5.85 -0.55
CA GLN A 95 15.28 -6.41 -0.76
C GLN A 95 14.73 -6.20 -2.17
N LEU A 96 14.57 -4.94 -2.64
CA LEU A 96 13.80 -4.69 -3.85
C LEU A 96 14.44 -5.25 -5.11
N ASN A 97 15.78 -5.28 -5.23
CA ASN A 97 16.48 -5.91 -6.35
C ASN A 97 16.21 -7.42 -6.40
N ASN A 98 16.25 -8.08 -5.26
CA ASN A 98 15.95 -9.50 -5.15
C ASN A 98 14.48 -9.79 -5.50
N ILE A 99 13.56 -8.94 -5.04
CA ILE A 99 12.12 -9.03 -5.37
C ILE A 99 11.92 -8.87 -6.88
N ARG A 100 12.57 -7.89 -7.54
CA ARG A 100 12.47 -7.71 -9.01
C ARG A 100 12.93 -8.93 -9.78
N THR A 101 14.05 -9.52 -9.37
CA THR A 101 14.58 -10.75 -9.99
C THR A 101 13.61 -11.92 -9.81
N TRP A 102 13.17 -12.16 -8.58
CA TRP A 102 12.20 -13.21 -8.26
C TRP A 102 10.86 -13.02 -8.99
N ARG A 103 10.35 -11.78 -9.03
CA ARG A 103 9.12 -11.44 -9.74
C ARG A 103 9.20 -11.81 -11.23
N ALA A 104 10.29 -11.46 -11.90
CA ALA A 104 10.45 -11.71 -13.32
C ALA A 104 10.36 -13.20 -13.65
N GLU A 105 10.90 -14.05 -12.79
CA GLU A 105 10.92 -15.51 -12.99
C GLU A 105 9.59 -16.16 -12.56
N PHE A 106 9.02 -15.75 -11.43
CA PHE A 106 7.95 -16.51 -10.80
C PHE A 106 6.59 -15.85 -10.77
N LEU A 107 6.52 -14.52 -10.68
CA LEU A 107 5.24 -13.83 -10.52
C LEU A 107 4.69 -13.34 -11.85
N ALA A 108 5.51 -12.77 -12.72
CA ALA A 108 5.06 -12.17 -13.97
C ALA A 108 4.19 -13.12 -14.84
N PRO A 109 4.51 -14.40 -15.00
CA PRO A 109 3.68 -15.33 -15.76
C PRO A 109 2.27 -15.53 -15.18
N ALA A 110 2.13 -15.42 -13.85
CA ALA A 110 0.85 -15.62 -13.17
C ALA A 110 -0.06 -14.38 -13.17
N THR A 111 0.47 -13.20 -13.52
CA THR A 111 -0.24 -11.93 -13.37
C THR A 111 -0.67 -11.28 -14.68
N ILE A 112 -0.44 -11.95 -15.80
CA ILE A 112 -0.76 -11.44 -17.16
C ILE A 112 -2.27 -11.17 -17.35
N VAL A 113 -3.12 -11.88 -16.62
CA VAL A 113 -4.57 -11.89 -16.79
C VAL A 113 -5.22 -10.54 -16.47
N SER A 114 -4.63 -9.73 -15.59
CA SER A 114 -5.19 -8.45 -15.19
C SER A 114 -4.13 -7.35 -15.08
N ARG A 115 -4.53 -6.13 -15.45
CA ARG A 115 -3.73 -4.92 -15.25
C ARG A 115 -4.17 -4.10 -14.03
N THR A 116 -4.98 -4.67 -13.16
CA THR A 116 -5.42 -4.08 -11.89
C THR A 116 -4.74 -4.82 -10.74
N CYS A 117 -4.13 -4.07 -9.83
CA CYS A 117 -3.60 -4.57 -8.56
C CYS A 117 -4.50 -4.08 -7.41
N LEU A 118 -5.06 -5.01 -6.64
CA LEU A 118 -5.79 -4.73 -5.40
C LEU A 118 -4.91 -5.02 -4.20
N TYR A 119 -4.71 -4.04 -3.33
CA TYR A 119 -3.96 -4.19 -2.11
C TYR A 119 -4.80 -3.74 -0.90
N PHE A 120 -5.53 -4.68 -0.30
CA PHE A 120 -6.29 -4.48 0.92
C PHE A 120 -5.37 -4.56 2.14
N PHE A 121 -5.64 -3.77 3.15
CA PHE A 121 -4.81 -3.62 4.36
C PHE A 121 -3.41 -3.05 4.06
N SER A 122 -3.31 -2.21 3.03
CA SER A 122 -2.04 -1.76 2.46
C SER A 122 -1.30 -0.71 3.30
N GLY A 123 -2.00 0.06 4.15
CA GLY A 123 -1.46 1.35 4.54
C GLY A 123 -1.13 2.20 3.31
N PRO A 124 -0.15 3.10 3.38
CA PRO A 124 0.31 3.90 2.25
C PRO A 124 1.29 3.17 1.32
N ASP A 125 1.50 1.87 1.50
CA ASP A 125 2.54 1.09 0.81
C ASP A 125 2.28 0.95 -0.69
N PHE A 126 2.72 1.92 -1.46
CA PHE A 126 2.74 1.83 -2.93
C PHE A 126 4.02 1.17 -3.45
N LEU A 127 5.09 1.13 -2.67
CA LEU A 127 6.41 0.68 -3.12
C LEU A 127 6.42 -0.80 -3.54
N TYR A 128 5.85 -1.67 -2.71
CA TYR A 128 5.81 -3.11 -3.00
C TYR A 128 4.87 -3.48 -4.15
N PRO A 129 3.62 -2.97 -4.24
CA PRO A 129 2.79 -3.24 -5.41
C PRO A 129 3.37 -2.70 -6.71
N ASP A 130 4.07 -1.55 -6.75
CA ASP A 130 4.76 -1.08 -7.94
C ASP A 130 5.95 -1.99 -8.32
N THR A 131 6.69 -2.50 -7.33
CA THR A 131 7.81 -3.42 -7.56
C THR A 131 7.36 -4.78 -8.07
N LEU A 132 6.27 -5.34 -7.50
CA LEU A 132 5.76 -6.66 -7.81
C LEU A 132 4.87 -6.70 -9.07
N TYR A 133 4.13 -5.63 -9.32
CA TYR A 133 3.14 -5.53 -10.40
C TYR A 133 3.36 -4.31 -11.30
N PRO A 134 4.59 -4.05 -11.81
CA PRO A 134 4.88 -2.84 -12.60
C PRO A 134 4.08 -2.77 -13.91
N ASP A 135 3.52 -3.89 -14.36
CA ASP A 135 2.71 -3.94 -15.57
C ASP A 135 1.24 -3.57 -15.32
N CYS A 136 0.82 -3.42 -14.06
CA CYS A 136 -0.50 -2.90 -13.74
C CYS A 136 -0.60 -1.42 -14.13
N THR A 137 -1.76 -1.06 -14.67
CA THR A 137 -2.12 0.33 -15.02
C THR A 137 -3.00 0.97 -13.96
N THR A 138 -3.60 0.14 -13.11
CA THR A 138 -4.48 0.57 -12.02
C THR A 138 -4.06 -0.12 -10.72
N TYR A 139 -3.83 0.68 -9.69
CA TYR A 139 -3.57 0.21 -8.33
C TYR A 139 -4.68 0.70 -7.42
N VAL A 140 -5.19 -0.18 -6.57
CA VAL A 140 -6.20 0.15 -5.57
C VAL A 140 -5.68 -0.28 -4.20
N LEU A 141 -5.35 0.70 -3.39
CA LEU A 141 -4.91 0.56 -2.01
C LEU A 141 -6.09 0.86 -1.09
N VAL A 142 -6.33 0.03 -0.08
CA VAL A 142 -7.41 0.22 0.89
C VAL A 142 -6.89 0.01 2.30
N SER A 143 -7.15 0.98 3.18
CA SER A 143 -6.69 0.95 4.56
C SER A 143 -7.49 1.92 5.43
N LEU A 144 -7.25 1.97 6.74
CA LEU A 144 -8.00 2.82 7.69
C LEU A 144 -7.48 4.26 7.76
N GLU A 145 -6.23 4.49 7.37
CA GLU A 145 -5.56 5.78 7.53
C GLU A 145 -6.26 6.85 6.69
N PRO A 146 -6.41 8.08 7.24
CA PRO A 146 -7.17 9.13 6.57
C PRO A 146 -6.46 9.70 5.36
N VAL A 147 -7.26 10.08 4.36
CA VAL A 147 -6.84 10.90 3.22
C VAL A 147 -7.03 12.36 3.57
N ASN A 148 -5.93 13.10 3.62
CA ASN A 148 -5.95 14.56 3.79
C ASN A 148 -5.13 15.22 2.67
N PRO A 149 -5.55 16.41 2.21
CA PRO A 149 -4.79 17.15 1.20
C PRO A 149 -3.38 17.51 1.70
N ILE A 150 -2.41 17.49 0.80
CA ILE A 150 -1.10 18.08 1.05
C ILE A 150 -1.26 19.59 0.87
N PRO A 151 -0.93 20.41 1.88
CA PRO A 151 -0.93 21.86 1.73
C PRO A 151 0.19 22.31 0.79
N GLU A 152 0.07 23.52 0.26
CA GLU A 152 1.18 24.14 -0.45
C GLU A 152 2.39 24.27 0.47
N LEU A 153 3.51 23.61 0.12
CA LEU A 153 4.67 23.45 1.01
C LEU A 153 5.33 24.78 1.37
N LEU A 154 5.29 25.75 0.45
CA LEU A 154 5.80 27.11 0.67
C LEU A 154 4.98 27.89 1.71
N SER A 155 3.72 27.53 1.90
CA SER A 155 2.86 28.16 2.91
C SER A 155 3.09 27.59 4.32
N VAL A 156 3.79 26.47 4.43
CA VAL A 156 4.08 25.82 5.73
C VAL A 156 5.26 26.52 6.40
N PRO A 157 5.14 26.96 7.66
CA PRO A 157 6.27 27.54 8.38
C PRO A 157 7.48 26.60 8.41
N PRO A 158 8.73 27.12 8.24
CA PRO A 158 9.93 26.29 8.10
C PRO A 158 10.16 25.28 9.22
N ALA A 159 9.89 25.67 10.48
CA ALA A 159 10.02 24.77 11.62
C ALA A 159 9.03 23.60 11.57
N LEU A 160 7.79 23.87 11.14
CA LEU A 160 6.77 22.83 10.98
C LEU A 160 7.05 21.92 9.79
N LEU A 161 7.57 22.47 8.70
CA LEU A 161 7.98 21.69 7.54
C LEU A 161 9.10 20.72 7.92
N GLN A 162 10.10 21.17 8.69
CA GLN A 162 11.16 20.31 9.17
C GLN A 162 10.63 19.18 10.07
N ASN A 163 9.76 19.49 11.04
CA ASN A 163 9.13 18.47 11.87
C ASN A 163 8.38 17.43 11.03
N THR A 164 7.78 17.89 9.93
CA THR A 164 7.09 17.00 8.98
C THR A 164 8.06 16.05 8.27
N LEU A 165 9.20 16.56 7.78
CA LEU A 165 10.20 15.71 7.13
C LEU A 165 10.76 14.66 8.10
N GLN A 166 11.06 15.04 9.35
CA GLN A 166 11.47 14.10 10.41
C GLN A 166 10.38 13.07 10.70
N THR A 167 9.11 13.48 10.68
CA THR A 167 7.97 12.57 10.87
C THR A 167 7.85 11.57 9.73
N ILE A 168 8.07 12.01 8.48
CA ILE A 168 8.10 11.14 7.30
C ILE A 168 9.24 10.12 7.44
N GLU A 169 10.44 10.59 7.75
CA GLU A 169 11.61 9.72 7.94
C GLU A 169 11.36 8.67 9.03
N ALA A 170 10.85 9.08 10.18
CA ALA A 170 10.50 8.16 11.27
C ALA A 170 9.43 7.14 10.85
N SER A 171 8.39 7.57 10.12
CA SER A 171 7.32 6.69 9.61
C SER A 171 7.83 5.66 8.60
N LEU A 172 8.85 6.01 7.82
CA LEU A 172 9.45 5.14 6.83
C LEU A 172 10.47 4.17 7.43
N ASN A 173 11.07 4.50 8.57
CA ASN A 173 12.10 3.67 9.19
C ASN A 173 11.62 2.23 9.43
N THR A 174 10.38 2.04 9.89
CA THR A 174 9.82 0.71 10.09
C THR A 174 9.70 -0.05 8.77
N LEU A 175 9.18 0.57 7.72
CA LEU A 175 9.09 -0.07 6.40
C LEU A 175 10.46 -0.39 5.82
N VAL A 176 11.39 0.57 5.88
CA VAL A 176 12.74 0.42 5.31
C VAL A 176 13.55 -0.66 6.05
N HIS A 177 13.32 -0.83 7.36
CA HIS A 177 14.05 -1.80 8.17
C HIS A 177 13.35 -3.17 8.26
N PHE A 178 12.02 -3.22 8.28
CA PHE A 178 11.26 -4.43 8.54
C PHE A 178 10.36 -4.87 7.38
N GLY A 179 10.22 -4.06 6.34
CA GLY A 179 9.41 -4.38 5.16
C GLY A 179 7.90 -4.19 5.34
N TYR A 180 7.41 -3.69 6.46
CA TYR A 180 5.98 -3.40 6.70
C TYR A 180 5.78 -2.15 7.55
N PHE A 181 4.57 -1.56 7.47
CA PHE A 181 4.15 -0.45 8.32
C PHE A 181 3.51 -0.94 9.62
N GLN A 182 3.84 -0.27 10.71
CA GLN A 182 3.06 -0.38 11.95
C GLN A 182 1.98 0.70 11.95
N THR A 183 0.73 0.33 11.68
CA THR A 183 -0.39 1.25 11.51
C THR A 183 -0.57 2.21 12.69
N GLN A 184 -0.39 1.75 13.93
CA GLN A 184 -0.54 2.60 15.12
C GLN A 184 0.57 3.64 15.24
N GLU A 185 1.82 3.26 14.95
CA GLU A 185 2.95 4.19 14.94
C GLU A 185 2.79 5.20 13.82
N LEU A 186 2.45 4.73 12.62
CA LEU A 186 2.17 5.59 11.46
C LEU A 186 1.06 6.60 11.78
N HIS A 187 -0.05 6.15 12.37
CA HIS A 187 -1.15 7.04 12.77
C HIS A 187 -0.68 8.09 13.78
N GLY A 188 0.07 7.69 14.81
CA GLY A 188 0.63 8.60 15.81
C GLY A 188 1.58 9.64 15.22
N TYR A 189 2.44 9.23 14.28
CA TYR A 189 3.36 10.13 13.59
C TYR A 189 2.61 11.10 12.67
N LEU A 190 1.69 10.61 11.84
CA LEU A 190 0.95 11.43 10.88
C LEU A 190 0.03 12.44 11.54
N GLN A 191 -0.57 12.13 12.70
CA GLN A 191 -1.41 13.09 13.42
C GLN A 191 -0.62 14.27 14.01
N ARG A 192 0.64 14.05 14.36
CA ARG A 192 1.52 15.10 14.93
C ARG A 192 2.12 16.03 13.88
N SER A 193 2.06 15.67 12.61
CA SER A 193 2.60 16.48 11.52
C SER A 193 1.58 17.47 10.97
N GLN A 194 2.05 18.52 10.31
CA GLN A 194 1.19 19.43 9.54
C GLN A 194 0.66 18.78 8.27
N LEU A 195 1.37 17.78 7.74
CA LEU A 195 0.95 16.96 6.60
C LEU A 195 0.24 15.70 7.12
N LYS A 196 -0.99 15.87 7.59
CA LYS A 196 -1.80 14.78 8.14
C LYS A 196 -2.20 13.80 7.04
N GLY A 197 -2.35 12.51 7.43
CA GLY A 197 -2.82 11.46 6.54
C GLY A 197 -1.71 10.79 5.73
N VAL A 198 -2.08 9.89 4.84
CA VAL A 198 -1.16 8.97 4.13
C VAL A 198 -0.49 9.56 2.90
N LEU A 199 -1.03 10.64 2.33
CA LEU A 199 -0.55 11.16 1.04
C LEU A 199 0.93 11.53 1.03
N PRO A 200 1.52 12.14 2.08
CA PRO A 200 2.96 12.41 2.09
C PRO A 200 3.81 11.16 1.87
N ILE A 201 3.43 10.03 2.47
CA ILE A 201 4.15 8.76 2.31
C ILE A 201 3.93 8.17 0.91
N ILE A 202 2.70 8.20 0.39
CA ILE A 202 2.40 7.76 -0.99
C ILE A 202 3.19 8.60 -1.99
N PHE A 203 3.30 9.91 -1.78
CA PHE A 203 4.09 10.81 -2.63
C PHE A 203 5.58 10.46 -2.59
N VAL A 204 6.12 10.16 -1.41
CA VAL A 204 7.51 9.68 -1.28
C VAL A 204 7.73 8.42 -2.11
N PHE A 205 6.83 7.44 -2.03
CA PHE A 205 6.98 6.20 -2.79
C PHE A 205 6.83 6.40 -4.29
N LEU A 206 5.88 7.20 -4.74
CA LEU A 206 5.76 7.56 -6.16
C LEU A 206 7.06 8.19 -6.67
N ALA A 207 7.60 9.17 -5.95
CA ALA A 207 8.83 9.86 -6.34
C ALA A 207 10.06 8.92 -6.30
N ARG A 208 10.20 8.10 -5.26
CA ARG A 208 11.31 7.13 -5.11
C ARG A 208 11.21 5.97 -6.11
N SER A 209 10.02 5.66 -6.60
CA SER A 209 9.81 4.75 -7.74
C SER A 209 9.94 5.44 -9.10
N GLY A 210 10.39 6.70 -9.15
CA GLY A 210 10.62 7.45 -10.38
C GLY A 210 9.34 7.88 -11.12
N LYS A 211 8.18 7.88 -10.47
CA LYS A 211 6.91 8.26 -11.08
C LYS A 211 6.72 9.77 -11.09
N GLU A 212 6.03 10.28 -12.12
CA GLU A 212 5.66 11.68 -12.26
C GLU A 212 4.17 11.85 -12.03
N ILE A 213 3.78 12.61 -11.00
CA ILE A 213 2.37 12.84 -10.65
C ILE A 213 1.78 13.83 -11.64
N LEU A 214 0.73 13.42 -12.35
CA LEU A 214 0.03 14.22 -13.33
C LEU A 214 -1.16 14.98 -12.74
N ASN A 215 -1.89 14.32 -11.84
CA ASN A 215 -3.07 14.89 -11.20
C ASN A 215 -3.41 14.16 -9.88
N VAL A 216 -4.03 14.89 -8.96
CA VAL A 216 -4.51 14.39 -7.66
C VAL A 216 -5.95 14.83 -7.47
N ASP A 217 -6.88 13.88 -7.54
CA ASP A 217 -8.32 14.11 -7.40
C ASP A 217 -8.81 13.53 -6.05
N TYR A 218 -9.39 14.36 -5.21
CA TYR A 218 -10.04 13.89 -3.98
C TYR A 218 -11.47 13.46 -4.29
N ILE A 219 -11.81 12.22 -3.91
CA ILE A 219 -13.09 11.59 -4.22
C ILE A 219 -13.84 11.32 -2.92
N SER A 220 -15.09 11.72 -2.85
CA SER A 220 -16.02 11.25 -1.84
C SER A 220 -16.98 10.27 -2.49
N LEU A 221 -16.98 9.02 -2.03
CA LEU A 221 -17.85 7.99 -2.61
C LEU A 221 -19.31 8.10 -2.15
N SER A 222 -19.53 8.74 -1.00
CA SER A 222 -20.87 9.11 -0.50
C SER A 222 -20.75 10.25 0.49
N LYS A 223 -21.87 10.85 0.94
CA LYS A 223 -21.87 11.95 1.92
C LYS A 223 -21.24 11.57 3.27
N GLU A 224 -21.35 10.30 3.65
CA GLU A 224 -20.82 9.73 4.91
C GLU A 224 -19.85 8.56 4.65
N GLY A 225 -19.51 8.28 3.38
CA GLY A 225 -18.76 7.11 2.97
C GLY A 225 -17.26 7.32 2.91
N ALA A 226 -16.59 6.29 2.38
CA ALA A 226 -15.14 6.24 2.28
C ALA A 226 -14.60 7.47 1.52
N ARG A 227 -13.60 8.12 2.12
CA ARG A 227 -12.82 9.15 1.45
C ARG A 227 -11.75 8.48 0.61
N ALA A 228 -11.54 8.99 -0.58
CA ALA A 228 -10.56 8.44 -1.50
C ALA A 228 -9.74 9.54 -2.17
N VAL A 229 -8.59 9.15 -2.68
CA VAL A 229 -7.81 9.95 -3.60
C VAL A 229 -7.50 9.11 -4.84
N LYS A 230 -7.57 9.75 -5.99
CA LYS A 230 -7.08 9.23 -7.26
C LYS A 230 -5.85 10.02 -7.65
N ILE A 231 -4.74 9.33 -7.80
CA ILE A 231 -3.48 9.90 -8.27
C ILE A 231 -3.22 9.35 -9.67
N SER A 232 -3.29 10.22 -10.67
CA SER A 232 -2.85 9.88 -12.03
C SER A 232 -1.37 10.21 -12.15
N PHE A 233 -0.59 9.27 -12.65
CA PHE A 233 0.85 9.45 -12.78
C PHE A 233 1.38 8.87 -14.09
N PHE A 234 2.53 9.37 -14.52
CA PHE A 234 3.29 8.80 -15.63
C PHE A 234 4.42 7.93 -15.07
N ASP A 235 4.60 6.78 -15.68
CA ASP A 235 5.68 5.85 -15.35
C ASP A 235 6.71 5.86 -16.49
N PRO A 236 7.88 6.50 -16.33
CA PRO A 236 8.88 6.58 -17.36
C PRO A 236 9.46 5.22 -17.76
N VAL A 237 9.46 4.24 -16.84
CA VAL A 237 10.01 2.90 -17.10
C VAL A 237 9.13 2.13 -18.09
N THR A 238 7.82 2.19 -17.93
CA THR A 238 6.87 1.51 -18.83
C THR A 238 6.36 2.41 -19.95
N GLY A 239 6.66 3.73 -19.92
CA GLY A 239 6.23 4.72 -20.88
C GLY A 239 4.73 4.99 -20.86
N GLY A 240 4.03 4.67 -19.76
CA GLY A 240 2.57 4.68 -19.70
C GLY A 240 1.98 5.56 -18.59
N ARG A 241 0.74 5.99 -18.82
CA ARG A 241 -0.08 6.62 -17.76
C ARG A 241 -0.72 5.53 -16.92
N LYS A 242 -0.66 5.71 -15.61
CA LYS A 242 -1.22 4.81 -14.60
C LYS A 242 -2.03 5.57 -13.57
N VAL A 243 -2.82 4.84 -12.81
CA VAL A 243 -3.68 5.42 -11.77
C VAL A 243 -3.54 4.64 -10.48
N LEU A 244 -3.34 5.36 -9.40
CA LEU A 244 -3.42 4.87 -8.03
C LEU A 244 -4.69 5.41 -7.38
N TYR A 245 -5.54 4.52 -6.89
CA TYR A 245 -6.63 4.84 -5.97
C TYR A 245 -6.23 4.44 -4.57
N TYR A 246 -6.40 5.34 -3.62
CA TYR A 246 -6.31 5.01 -2.21
C TYR A 246 -7.65 5.30 -1.53
N PHE A 247 -8.18 4.32 -0.82
CA PHE A 247 -9.44 4.42 -0.08
C PHE A 247 -9.17 4.33 1.42
N SER A 248 -9.63 5.32 2.17
CA SER A 248 -9.73 5.26 3.63
C SER A 248 -11.04 4.58 3.99
N ALA A 249 -11.00 3.28 4.33
CA ALA A 249 -12.20 2.48 4.57
C ALA A 249 -11.95 1.36 5.59
N ASP A 250 -12.99 1.09 6.39
CA ASP A 250 -13.05 -0.06 7.29
C ASP A 250 -13.45 -1.31 6.48
N LEU A 251 -12.51 -2.25 6.37
CA LEU A 251 -12.68 -3.53 5.66
C LEU A 251 -13.28 -4.65 6.53
N SER A 252 -13.63 -4.37 7.79
CA SER A 252 -14.41 -5.31 8.61
C SER A 252 -15.79 -5.57 8.00
N ASP A 253 -16.40 -6.69 8.37
CA ASP A 253 -17.75 -7.03 7.91
C ASP A 253 -18.75 -5.90 8.24
N ASP A 254 -18.63 -5.30 9.42
CA ASP A 254 -19.50 -4.20 9.83
C ASP A 254 -19.18 -2.89 9.09
N GLY A 255 -17.90 -2.60 8.83
CA GLY A 255 -17.49 -1.49 7.99
C GLY A 255 -18.04 -1.62 6.57
N LEU A 256 -17.88 -2.79 5.96
CA LEU A 256 -18.35 -3.07 4.60
C LEU A 256 -19.87 -3.16 4.48
N LYS A 257 -20.59 -3.55 5.53
CA LYS A 257 -22.06 -3.46 5.57
C LYS A 257 -22.54 -2.01 5.57
N ARG A 258 -21.83 -1.12 6.27
CA ARG A 258 -22.14 0.32 6.30
C ARG A 258 -21.75 1.03 5.00
N SER A 259 -20.63 0.63 4.38
CA SER A 259 -20.07 1.30 3.20
C SER A 259 -19.57 0.27 2.18
N GLN A 260 -20.42 -0.08 1.22
CA GLN A 260 -20.10 -1.03 0.14
C GLN A 260 -19.45 -0.37 -1.08
N GLU A 261 -19.28 0.96 -1.06
CA GLU A 261 -18.86 1.75 -2.22
C GLU A 261 -17.48 1.33 -2.73
N VAL A 262 -16.57 0.96 -1.83
CA VAL A 262 -15.22 0.48 -2.20
C VAL A 262 -15.31 -0.82 -3.00
N LEU A 263 -16.09 -1.79 -2.53
CA LEU A 263 -16.26 -3.07 -3.25
C LEU A 263 -17.00 -2.89 -4.57
N ARG A 264 -18.02 -2.01 -4.61
CA ARG A 264 -18.72 -1.66 -5.85
C ARG A 264 -17.79 -0.98 -6.85
N PHE A 265 -16.91 -0.10 -6.37
CA PHE A 265 -15.88 0.52 -7.20
C PHE A 265 -14.93 -0.54 -7.77
N CYS A 266 -14.36 -1.39 -6.93
CA CYS A 266 -13.44 -2.45 -7.35
C CYS A 266 -14.11 -3.43 -8.34
N ASN A 267 -15.40 -3.76 -8.17
CA ASN A 267 -16.14 -4.61 -9.11
C ASN A 267 -16.18 -4.04 -10.54
N LYS A 268 -16.20 -2.71 -10.70
CA LYS A 268 -16.20 -2.06 -12.02
C LYS A 268 -14.85 -2.19 -12.74
N LEU A 269 -13.78 -2.48 -12.01
CA LEU A 269 -12.45 -2.68 -12.59
C LEU A 269 -12.25 -4.08 -13.17
N GLY A 270 -13.17 -5.01 -12.90
CA GLY A 270 -13.08 -6.40 -13.35
C GLY A 270 -12.12 -7.26 -12.53
N PRO A 271 -11.66 -8.39 -13.09
CA PRO A 271 -10.69 -9.27 -12.42
C PRO A 271 -9.41 -8.53 -12.08
N ALA A 272 -8.79 -8.90 -10.94
CA ALA A 272 -7.61 -8.22 -10.44
C ALA A 272 -6.53 -9.20 -9.99
N ASN A 273 -5.30 -8.73 -9.89
CA ASN A 273 -4.24 -9.36 -9.12
C ASN A 273 -4.32 -8.80 -7.70
N SER A 274 -4.56 -9.64 -6.71
CA SER A 274 -4.60 -9.21 -5.32
C SER A 274 -3.25 -9.42 -4.65
N PHE A 275 -2.87 -8.44 -3.86
CA PHE A 275 -1.63 -8.42 -3.09
C PHE A 275 -1.97 -8.26 -1.60
N LEU A 276 -1.42 -9.14 -0.76
CA LEU A 276 -1.63 -9.13 0.69
C LEU A 276 -0.27 -9.35 1.37
N LYS A 277 0.18 -8.39 2.15
CA LYS A 277 1.45 -8.44 2.86
C LYS A 277 1.29 -7.84 4.25
N ALA A 278 1.69 -8.59 5.27
CA ALA A 278 1.61 -8.16 6.66
C ALA A 278 0.18 -7.66 7.04
N ALA A 279 -0.84 -8.43 6.65
CA ALA A 279 -2.26 -8.06 6.76
C ALA A 279 -2.85 -8.29 8.16
N SER A 280 -2.02 -8.37 9.20
CA SER A 280 -2.38 -8.52 10.62
C SER A 280 -3.32 -9.71 10.88
N TYR A 281 -3.28 -10.73 10.01
CA TYR A 281 -4.15 -11.92 10.10
C TYR A 281 -5.65 -11.59 10.19
N LEU A 282 -6.05 -10.39 9.71
CA LEU A 282 -7.44 -9.96 9.75
C LEU A 282 -8.35 -10.89 8.94
N LEU A 283 -7.87 -11.35 7.78
CA LEU A 283 -8.62 -12.29 6.94
C LEU A 283 -8.77 -13.70 7.53
N HIS A 284 -8.11 -14.00 8.66
CA HIS A 284 -8.31 -15.22 9.43
C HIS A 284 -9.54 -15.13 10.35
N GLN A 285 -9.97 -13.92 10.69
CA GLN A 285 -11.02 -13.65 11.67
C GLN A 285 -12.40 -13.62 11.02
N ASN A 286 -13.42 -13.99 11.82
CA ASN A 286 -14.82 -14.00 11.35
C ASN A 286 -15.38 -12.60 11.04
N GLY A 287 -14.79 -11.55 11.59
CA GLY A 287 -15.19 -10.16 11.30
C GLY A 287 -14.75 -9.63 9.94
N PHE A 288 -14.08 -10.43 9.09
CA PHE A 288 -13.55 -10.03 7.79
C PHE A 288 -13.95 -10.99 6.65
N ASN A 289 -15.07 -11.69 6.83
CA ASN A 289 -15.57 -12.65 5.83
C ASN A 289 -15.93 -11.99 4.51
N ILE A 290 -16.53 -10.79 4.53
CA ILE A 290 -16.93 -10.07 3.31
C ILE A 290 -15.69 -9.73 2.49
N ALA A 291 -14.66 -9.17 3.11
CA ALA A 291 -13.40 -8.82 2.43
C ALA A 291 -12.70 -10.07 1.88
N ARG A 292 -12.55 -11.13 2.69
CA ARG A 292 -11.95 -12.40 2.27
C ARG A 292 -12.68 -13.03 1.09
N ASN A 293 -14.00 -13.18 1.17
CA ASN A 293 -14.81 -13.78 0.11
C ASN A 293 -14.81 -12.92 -1.15
N TYR A 294 -14.76 -11.59 -0.99
CA TYR A 294 -14.61 -10.67 -2.10
C TYR A 294 -13.30 -10.92 -2.85
N LEU A 295 -12.16 -10.93 -2.15
CA LEU A 295 -10.85 -11.18 -2.76
C LEU A 295 -10.79 -12.55 -3.44
N LEU A 296 -11.28 -13.60 -2.78
CA LEU A 296 -11.37 -14.93 -3.38
C LEU A 296 -12.24 -14.95 -4.65
N ARG A 297 -13.25 -14.11 -4.77
CA ARG A 297 -14.14 -14.06 -5.92
C ARG A 297 -13.56 -13.29 -7.10
N VAL A 298 -12.90 -12.13 -6.85
CA VAL A 298 -12.51 -11.21 -7.94
C VAL A 298 -11.08 -11.42 -8.41
N SER A 299 -10.24 -12.12 -7.63
CA SER A 299 -8.83 -12.25 -7.97
C SER A 299 -8.61 -13.31 -9.04
N ALA A 300 -7.86 -12.92 -10.07
CA ALA A 300 -7.25 -13.85 -11.02
C ALA A 300 -5.98 -14.49 -10.43
N SER A 301 -5.25 -13.72 -9.63
CA SER A 301 -4.13 -14.20 -8.83
C SER A 301 -4.10 -13.51 -7.46
N ILE A 302 -3.54 -14.19 -6.46
CA ILE A 302 -3.30 -13.65 -5.13
C ILE A 302 -1.85 -13.95 -4.77
N LEU A 303 -1.08 -12.91 -4.48
CA LEU A 303 0.24 -13.01 -3.87
C LEU A 303 0.13 -12.61 -2.41
N GLN A 304 0.59 -13.46 -1.50
CA GLN A 304 0.50 -13.18 -0.08
C GLN A 304 1.61 -13.82 0.74
N ASP A 305 1.80 -13.30 1.97
CA ASP A 305 2.45 -14.01 3.07
C ASP A 305 1.39 -14.84 3.85
N ASP A 306 1.81 -15.46 4.95
CA ASP A 306 0.93 -16.26 5.80
C ASP A 306 -0.14 -15.47 6.57
N SER A 307 0.02 -14.13 6.64
CA SER A 307 -0.94 -13.22 7.27
C SER A 307 -2.17 -12.90 6.41
N GLY A 308 -2.14 -13.29 5.14
CA GLY A 308 -3.21 -13.06 4.17
C GLY A 308 -4.43 -13.97 4.37
N ILE A 309 -4.95 -14.52 3.29
CA ILE A 309 -6.09 -15.46 3.33
C ILE A 309 -5.59 -16.84 3.80
N PRO A 310 -6.20 -17.46 4.83
CA PRO A 310 -5.82 -18.79 5.30
C PRO A 310 -5.88 -19.85 4.18
N LEU A 311 -4.91 -20.78 4.22
CA LEU A 311 -4.77 -21.82 3.18
C LEU A 311 -6.06 -22.61 2.94
N ARG A 312 -6.82 -22.92 3.99
CA ARG A 312 -8.08 -23.68 3.94
C ARG A 312 -9.17 -23.10 3.04
N TYR A 313 -9.06 -21.81 2.63
CA TYR A 313 -10.01 -21.17 1.72
C TYR A 313 -9.64 -21.29 0.25
N PHE A 314 -8.45 -21.80 -0.06
CA PHE A 314 -8.02 -22.05 -1.43
C PHE A 314 -8.32 -23.49 -1.82
N THR A 315 -9.50 -23.69 -2.42
CA THR A 315 -9.90 -25.03 -2.85
C THR A 315 -9.12 -25.51 -4.08
N PRO A 316 -8.69 -26.78 -4.16
CA PRO A 316 -7.93 -27.31 -5.29
C PRO A 316 -8.66 -27.21 -6.64
N GLU A 317 -10.01 -27.20 -6.63
CA GLU A 317 -10.84 -27.06 -7.83
C GLU A 317 -10.72 -25.67 -8.45
N SER A 318 -10.54 -24.64 -7.62
CA SER A 318 -10.55 -23.24 -8.01
C SER A 318 -9.18 -22.60 -8.13
N TRP A 319 -8.17 -23.17 -7.43
CA TRP A 319 -6.87 -22.54 -7.29
C TRP A 319 -5.71 -23.49 -7.52
N THR A 320 -4.69 -22.98 -8.21
CA THR A 320 -3.34 -23.58 -8.25
C THR A 320 -2.45 -22.80 -7.32
N LEU A 321 -1.79 -23.48 -6.37
CA LEU A 321 -0.91 -22.86 -5.38
C LEU A 321 0.55 -23.14 -5.71
N ARG A 322 1.39 -22.11 -5.53
CA ARG A 322 2.84 -22.24 -5.55
C ARG A 322 3.41 -21.60 -4.28
N PHE A 323 4.36 -22.28 -3.66
CA PHE A 323 4.98 -21.87 -2.42
C PHE A 323 6.45 -21.53 -2.66
N PHE A 324 6.97 -20.51 -1.98
CA PHE A 324 8.36 -20.07 -2.04
C PHE A 324 8.85 -19.73 -0.64
N GLY A 325 10.12 -20.01 -0.34
CA GLY A 325 10.72 -19.74 0.95
C GLY A 325 10.35 -20.79 2.00
N SER A 326 10.09 -20.34 3.21
CA SER A 326 9.85 -21.19 4.38
C SER A 326 8.59 -20.74 5.12
N TYR A 327 8.03 -21.64 5.92
CA TYR A 327 7.00 -21.29 6.88
C TYR A 327 7.39 -21.78 8.27
N ILE A 328 7.85 -20.87 9.11
CA ILE A 328 8.20 -21.14 10.52
C ILE A 328 7.07 -20.79 11.48
N GLY A 329 5.97 -20.24 10.94
CA GLY A 329 4.83 -19.73 11.70
C GLY A 329 4.84 -18.22 11.86
N PRO A 330 3.74 -17.67 12.41
CA PRO A 330 3.61 -16.25 12.70
C PRO A 330 4.63 -15.78 13.74
N ILE A 331 4.94 -14.47 13.72
CA ILE A 331 5.70 -13.84 14.81
C ILE A 331 4.92 -13.97 16.15
N ASP A 332 5.60 -13.83 17.29
CA ASP A 332 5.02 -14.04 18.62
C ASP A 332 3.70 -13.31 18.86
N LEU A 333 3.57 -12.08 18.32
CA LEU A 333 2.35 -11.30 18.41
C LEU A 333 1.12 -12.01 17.81
N PHE A 334 1.32 -12.82 16.78
CA PHE A 334 0.27 -13.50 16.03
C PHE A 334 0.34 -15.03 16.12
N LYS A 335 1.05 -15.59 17.11
CA LYS A 335 1.27 -17.03 17.24
C LYS A 335 -0.01 -17.89 17.25
N SER A 336 -1.14 -17.33 17.67
CA SER A 336 -2.44 -18.01 17.64
C SER A 336 -2.99 -18.28 16.24
N PHE A 337 -2.42 -17.63 15.21
CA PHE A 337 -2.81 -17.83 13.81
C PHE A 337 -1.94 -18.84 13.06
N TYR A 338 -1.17 -19.67 13.80
CA TYR A 338 -0.40 -20.74 13.18
C TYR A 338 -1.28 -21.66 12.33
N GLN A 339 -0.81 -22.03 11.14
CA GLN A 339 -1.55 -22.84 10.17
C GLN A 339 -0.84 -24.20 10.00
N PRO A 340 -1.31 -25.28 10.66
CA PRO A 340 -0.70 -26.60 10.53
C PRO A 340 -0.74 -27.17 9.11
N ASP A 341 -1.80 -26.88 8.36
CA ASP A 341 -1.95 -27.25 6.96
C ASP A 341 -0.90 -26.55 6.08
N LEU A 342 -0.65 -25.25 6.29
CA LEU A 342 0.38 -24.52 5.59
C LEU A 342 1.78 -25.08 5.89
N ALA A 343 2.07 -25.39 7.18
CA ALA A 343 3.33 -26.01 7.57
C ALA A 343 3.54 -27.36 6.87
N HIS A 344 2.48 -28.18 6.79
CA HIS A 344 2.53 -29.44 6.07
C HIS A 344 2.89 -29.27 4.59
N TYR A 345 2.26 -28.30 3.90
CA TYR A 345 2.56 -28.03 2.47
C TYR A 345 3.99 -27.54 2.25
N TYR A 346 4.49 -26.65 3.08
CA TYR A 346 5.88 -26.19 2.98
C TYR A 346 6.87 -27.33 3.20
N ASN A 347 6.64 -28.18 4.18
CA ASN A 347 7.52 -29.34 4.45
C ASN A 347 7.48 -30.40 3.33
N ALA A 348 6.28 -30.63 2.76
CA ALA A 348 6.10 -31.65 1.72
C ALA A 348 6.63 -31.20 0.35
N SER A 349 6.53 -29.91 0.02
CA SER A 349 6.87 -29.39 -1.32
C SER A 349 8.31 -28.95 -1.49
N SER A 350 9.07 -28.76 -0.40
CA SER A 350 10.45 -28.25 -0.41
C SER A 350 10.57 -27.01 -1.33
N PRO A 351 9.89 -25.91 -1.03
CA PRO A 351 9.81 -24.76 -1.93
C PRO A 351 11.17 -24.14 -2.22
N LYS A 352 11.29 -23.49 -3.39
CA LYS A 352 12.49 -22.72 -3.73
C LYS A 352 12.73 -21.63 -2.68
N PRO A 353 13.95 -21.52 -2.12
CA PRO A 353 14.26 -20.49 -1.11
C PRO A 353 14.07 -19.08 -1.65
N LEU A 354 13.67 -18.15 -0.78
CA LEU A 354 13.68 -16.72 -1.05
C LEU A 354 15.06 -16.11 -0.75
N THR A 355 15.39 -15.05 -1.47
CA THR A 355 16.60 -14.24 -1.25
C THR A 355 16.28 -12.89 -0.61
N PHE A 356 15.04 -12.71 -0.15
CA PHE A 356 14.54 -11.49 0.48
C PHE A 356 13.51 -11.85 1.57
N GLY A 357 13.44 -11.01 2.60
CA GLY A 357 12.37 -11.10 3.60
C GLY A 357 11.04 -10.62 3.05
N PHE A 358 9.92 -11.14 3.57
CA PHE A 358 8.58 -10.78 3.11
C PHE A 358 7.55 -10.83 4.25
N GLY A 359 6.57 -9.95 4.19
CA GLY A 359 5.54 -9.87 5.22
C GLY A 359 6.13 -9.47 6.58
N TYR A 360 5.82 -10.27 7.60
CA TYR A 360 6.37 -10.09 8.95
C TYR A 360 7.75 -10.74 9.14
N GLN A 361 8.19 -11.58 8.23
CA GLN A 361 9.47 -12.25 8.31
C GLN A 361 10.52 -11.51 7.50
N TRP A 362 11.43 -10.89 8.22
CA TRP A 362 12.50 -10.08 7.64
C TRP A 362 13.67 -10.93 7.11
N ASP A 363 13.94 -12.06 7.77
CA ASP A 363 14.99 -12.98 7.34
C ASP A 363 14.50 -13.79 6.12
N PRO A 364 15.25 -13.80 5.00
CA PRO A 364 14.90 -14.61 3.84
C PRO A 364 14.70 -16.09 4.13
N HIS A 365 15.40 -16.63 5.13
CA HIS A 365 15.30 -18.05 5.52
C HIS A 365 14.01 -18.36 6.30
N GLU A 366 13.36 -17.34 6.85
CA GLU A 366 12.11 -17.44 7.60
C GLU A 366 10.90 -16.99 6.78
N ALA A 367 11.13 -16.26 5.69
CA ALA A 367 10.08 -15.68 4.87
C ALA A 367 9.43 -16.70 3.94
N GLY A 368 8.11 -16.62 3.83
CA GLY A 368 7.31 -17.42 2.92
C GLY A 368 6.41 -16.58 2.03
N VAL A 369 6.26 -17.01 0.78
CA VAL A 369 5.38 -16.40 -0.22
C VAL A 369 4.49 -17.47 -0.84
N ILE A 370 3.22 -17.16 -0.96
CA ILE A 370 2.21 -18.01 -1.61
C ILE A 370 1.70 -17.26 -2.84
N ILE A 371 1.75 -17.90 -4.01
CA ILE A 371 1.06 -17.44 -5.22
C ILE A 371 -0.12 -18.39 -5.47
N ALA A 372 -1.33 -17.87 -5.37
CA ALA A 372 -2.54 -18.57 -5.77
C ALA A 372 -3.00 -18.02 -7.12
N THR A 373 -3.15 -18.88 -8.11
CA THR A 373 -3.64 -18.54 -9.46
C THR A 373 -4.96 -19.25 -9.70
N ARG A 374 -5.96 -18.52 -10.17
CA ARG A 374 -7.28 -19.07 -10.49
C ARG A 374 -7.17 -20.03 -11.68
N LYS A 375 -7.87 -21.17 -11.59
CA LYS A 375 -7.99 -22.17 -12.68
C LYS A 375 -8.97 -21.72 -13.75
#